data_bf00f9b423f56a19724d51ca87ac7392
#
_entry.id   bf00f9b423f56a19724d51ca87ac7392
#
_cell.length_a   1.000
_cell.length_b   1.000
_cell.length_c   1.000
_cell.angle_alpha   90.00
_cell.angle_beta   90.00
_cell.angle_gamma   90.00
#
_symmetry.space_group_name_H-M   'P 1'
#
loop_
_entity.id
_entity.type
_entity.pdbx_description
1 polymer ?
#
loop_
_entity_poly.entity_id
_entity_poly.type
_entity_poly.pdbx_seq_one_letter_code
_entity_poly.pdbx_strand_id
1 'polypeptide(L)'
;MEIKRILPDEHIFTQRLAHIANPPKSLCYMGKLPEANAPVVSIVGSRKPSAYGKEVTERLATELASAGCIIVSGLALGVDGIAQKAALEAGGTVVAVVPNELPDISPRTNYKLAMDIIKKGGAVISEWMKGDNKIVNRWSFLERNRLVSGLADGIIITEATERSGTLNTASHALNQGRDLFVVPGNITSPLSAGCNNLLKQGAYLVTDANDILNIIAPEKLQKSSSPEMPLSSTPEEAIIIKLISSGIRDGDELQQSSGLSASDFATALTMLEINRVIKPLGANNWTLK
;
A
#
# COMPACT_ATOMS: atom_id res chain seq x y z
N MET A 1 9.49 25.87 2.56
CA MET A 1 8.65 24.94 3.36
C MET A 1 9.28 24.85 4.74
N GLU A 2 8.48 25.00 5.79
CA GLU A 2 8.96 24.93 7.16
C GLU A 2 9.35 23.48 7.52
N ILE A 3 10.51 23.31 8.15
CA ILE A 3 10.96 22.04 8.72
C ILE A 3 10.84 22.16 10.23
N LYS A 4 10.14 21.20 10.84
CA LYS A 4 9.99 21.14 12.29
C LYS A 4 10.84 20.00 12.84
N ARG A 5 11.38 20.15 14.04
CA ARG A 5 12.09 19.12 14.79
C ARG A 5 11.32 18.81 16.06
N ILE A 6 11.14 17.54 16.37
CA ILE A 6 10.45 17.05 17.57
C ILE A 6 11.19 15.87 18.17
N LEU A 7 10.94 15.58 19.44
CA LEU A 7 11.28 14.31 20.06
C LEU A 7 10.23 13.25 19.67
N PRO A 8 10.59 11.96 19.62
CA PRO A 8 9.63 10.91 19.24
C PRO A 8 8.36 10.88 20.09
N ASP A 9 8.44 11.20 21.38
CA ASP A 9 7.34 11.18 22.34
C ASP A 9 6.46 12.45 22.34
N GLU A 10 6.87 13.50 21.65
CA GLU A 10 6.11 14.76 21.58
C GLU A 10 4.88 14.71 20.67
N HIS A 11 4.71 13.64 19.88
CA HIS A 11 3.56 13.52 18.98
C HIS A 11 3.00 12.10 18.94
N ILE A 12 1.68 11.95 18.99
CA ILE A 12 0.98 10.66 19.04
C ILE A 12 1.37 9.70 17.90
N PHE A 13 1.62 10.22 16.72
CA PHE A 13 2.03 9.40 15.56
C PHE A 13 3.46 8.87 15.71
N THR A 14 4.37 9.65 16.29
CA THR A 14 5.81 9.30 16.41
C THR A 14 6.18 8.63 17.71
N GLN A 15 5.34 8.69 18.75
CA GLN A 15 5.62 8.14 20.09
C GLN A 15 5.99 6.65 20.06
N ARG A 16 5.45 5.89 19.10
CA ARG A 16 5.77 4.47 18.93
C ARG A 16 7.24 4.23 18.56
N LEU A 17 7.95 5.24 18.06
CA LEU A 17 9.39 5.17 17.79
C LEU A 17 10.26 5.30 19.04
N ALA A 18 9.72 5.83 20.14
CA ALA A 18 10.45 5.91 21.40
C ALA A 18 10.75 4.53 22.02
N HIS A 19 9.98 3.51 21.62
CA HIS A 19 10.04 2.16 22.20
C HIS A 19 10.72 1.13 21.30
N ILE A 20 11.24 1.50 20.13
CA ILE A 20 12.01 0.57 19.28
C ILE A 20 13.41 0.36 19.84
N ALA A 21 14.05 -0.76 19.50
CA ALA A 21 15.37 -1.14 20.01
C ALA A 21 16.46 -0.06 19.81
N ASN A 22 16.34 0.76 18.78
CA ASN A 22 17.25 1.86 18.49
C ASN A 22 16.43 3.13 18.15
N PRO A 23 15.90 3.84 19.17
CA PRO A 23 15.04 4.99 18.96
C PRO A 23 15.79 6.16 18.33
N PRO A 24 15.14 6.97 17.49
CA PRO A 24 15.74 8.20 16.98
C PRO A 24 15.87 9.23 18.11
N LYS A 25 16.97 9.96 18.15
CA LYS A 25 17.18 11.04 19.16
C LYS A 25 16.21 12.19 18.93
N SER A 26 15.92 12.50 17.69
CA SER A 26 14.92 13.49 17.28
C SER A 26 14.43 13.14 15.88
N LEU A 27 13.31 13.71 15.49
CA LEU A 27 12.73 13.58 14.17
C LEU A 27 12.53 14.97 13.56
N CYS A 28 12.82 15.08 12.29
CA CYS A 28 12.54 16.26 11.50
C CYS A 28 11.44 15.94 10.49
N TYR A 29 10.54 16.86 10.25
CA TYR A 29 9.47 16.63 9.27
C TYR A 29 9.06 17.88 8.52
N MET A 30 8.53 17.68 7.32
CA MET A 30 7.82 18.66 6.50
C MET A 30 6.39 18.19 6.29
N GLY A 31 5.43 19.10 6.25
CA GLY A 31 4.01 18.81 6.11
C GLY A 31 3.30 18.68 7.44
N LYS A 32 2.31 17.79 7.53
CA LYS A 32 1.48 17.60 8.72
C LYS A 32 1.56 16.13 9.16
N LEU A 33 1.98 15.90 10.41
CA LEU A 33 1.92 14.57 11.02
C LEU A 33 0.46 14.16 11.23
N PRO A 34 0.11 12.88 11.03
CA PRO A 34 -1.24 12.40 11.28
C PRO A 34 -1.64 12.55 12.75
N GLU A 35 -2.79 13.16 13.02
CA GLU A 35 -3.32 13.35 14.37
C GLU A 35 -4.29 12.21 14.77
N ALA A 36 -4.74 11.42 13.81
CA ALA A 36 -5.74 10.38 14.04
C ALA A 36 -5.11 9.12 14.64
N ASN A 37 -5.86 8.47 15.53
CA ASN A 37 -5.54 7.12 16.01
C ASN A 37 -6.01 6.08 14.99
N ALA A 38 -5.53 6.22 13.74
CA ALA A 38 -5.84 5.32 12.64
C ALA A 38 -4.79 4.22 12.53
N PRO A 39 -5.14 3.03 12.05
CA PRO A 39 -4.17 1.98 11.77
C PRO A 39 -3.11 2.46 10.79
N VAL A 40 -1.88 2.11 11.05
CA VAL A 40 -0.73 2.51 10.23
C VAL A 40 -0.14 1.27 9.57
N VAL A 41 -0.08 1.27 8.25
CA VAL A 41 0.46 0.17 7.47
C VAL A 41 1.67 0.63 6.67
N SER A 42 2.79 -0.07 6.84
CA SER A 42 3.94 0.14 5.98
C SER A 42 3.91 -0.81 4.80
N ILE A 43 4.10 -0.29 3.58
CA ILE A 43 4.18 -1.11 2.35
C ILE A 43 5.57 -0.93 1.76
N VAL A 44 6.31 -2.03 1.65
CA VAL A 44 7.70 -2.04 1.17
C VAL A 44 7.95 -3.21 0.22
N GLY A 45 9.00 -3.12 -0.60
CA GLY A 45 9.32 -4.20 -1.52
C GLY A 45 10.44 -3.88 -2.49
N SER A 46 10.43 -4.59 -3.61
CA SER A 46 11.43 -4.46 -4.67
C SER A 46 11.47 -3.05 -5.25
N ARG A 47 12.70 -2.55 -5.50
CA ARG A 47 12.90 -1.29 -6.25
C ARG A 47 12.60 -1.42 -7.75
N LYS A 48 12.52 -2.66 -8.24
CA LYS A 48 12.17 -3.01 -9.62
C LYS A 48 11.12 -4.12 -9.60
N PRO A 49 9.87 -3.79 -9.19
CA PRO A 49 8.81 -4.79 -9.13
C PRO A 49 8.41 -5.27 -10.53
N SER A 50 7.92 -6.51 -10.59
CA SER A 50 7.26 -7.06 -11.78
C SER A 50 5.93 -6.34 -12.06
N ALA A 51 5.27 -6.67 -13.17
CA ALA A 51 3.91 -6.20 -13.44
C ALA A 51 2.95 -6.65 -12.34
N TYR A 52 3.04 -7.90 -11.90
CA TYR A 52 2.29 -8.45 -10.77
C TYR A 52 2.54 -7.66 -9.47
N GLY A 53 3.81 -7.45 -9.12
CA GLY A 53 4.17 -6.69 -7.91
C GLY A 53 3.65 -5.25 -7.91
N LYS A 54 3.64 -4.59 -9.09
CA LYS A 54 3.04 -3.25 -9.24
C LYS A 54 1.53 -3.29 -9.01
N GLU A 55 0.83 -4.17 -9.71
CA GLU A 55 -0.63 -4.31 -9.63
C GLU A 55 -1.09 -4.60 -8.20
N VAL A 56 -0.47 -5.58 -7.53
CA VAL A 56 -0.84 -5.94 -6.16
C VAL A 56 -0.52 -4.81 -5.18
N THR A 57 0.61 -4.11 -5.37
CA THR A 57 0.97 -2.97 -4.53
C THR A 57 -0.02 -1.83 -4.67
N GLU A 58 -0.41 -1.48 -5.90
CA GLU A 58 -1.41 -0.44 -6.18
C GLU A 58 -2.76 -0.80 -5.55
N ARG A 59 -3.21 -2.04 -5.74
CA ARG A 59 -4.48 -2.52 -5.20
C ARG A 59 -4.51 -2.46 -3.68
N LEU A 60 -3.55 -3.08 -3.00
CA LEU A 60 -3.51 -3.12 -1.53
C LEU A 60 -3.38 -1.72 -0.93
N ALA A 61 -2.54 -0.85 -1.51
CA ALA A 61 -2.38 0.52 -1.05
C ALA A 61 -3.67 1.34 -1.19
N THR A 62 -4.39 1.16 -2.31
CA THR A 62 -5.69 1.81 -2.56
C THR A 62 -6.75 1.33 -1.57
N GLU A 63 -6.91 0.01 -1.42
CA GLU A 63 -7.90 -0.60 -0.53
C GLU A 63 -7.68 -0.17 0.93
N LEU A 64 -6.44 -0.25 1.43
CA LEU A 64 -6.09 0.13 2.80
C LEU A 64 -6.25 1.63 3.05
N ALA A 65 -5.85 2.47 2.10
CA ALA A 65 -6.04 3.91 2.18
C ALA A 65 -7.54 4.29 2.21
N SER A 66 -8.35 3.63 1.38
CA SER A 66 -9.81 3.81 1.35
C SER A 66 -10.48 3.33 2.64
N ALA A 67 -9.94 2.31 3.29
CA ALA A 67 -10.36 1.87 4.63
C ALA A 67 -9.88 2.82 5.76
N GLY A 68 -9.21 3.93 5.41
CA GLY A 68 -8.74 4.95 6.35
C GLY A 68 -7.48 4.53 7.12
N CYS A 69 -6.66 3.65 6.57
CA CYS A 69 -5.31 3.39 7.08
C CYS A 69 -4.34 4.49 6.65
N ILE A 70 -3.39 4.81 7.51
CA ILE A 70 -2.26 5.67 7.17
C ILE A 70 -1.20 4.79 6.49
N ILE A 71 -0.79 5.18 5.27
CA ILE A 71 0.22 4.43 4.53
C ILE A 71 1.61 5.06 4.75
N VAL A 72 2.52 4.26 5.30
CA VAL A 72 3.92 4.64 5.52
C VAL A 72 4.81 3.90 4.54
N SER A 73 5.81 4.57 3.96
CA SER A 73 6.85 3.90 3.19
C SER A 73 8.11 4.75 3.08
N GLY A 74 9.14 4.18 2.45
CA GLY A 74 10.46 4.77 2.39
C GLY A 74 10.72 5.70 1.22
N LEU A 75 9.72 6.05 0.43
CA LEU A 75 9.86 6.89 -0.77
C LEU A 75 10.89 6.35 -1.80
N ALA A 76 11.29 5.08 -1.70
CA ALA A 76 12.22 4.46 -2.64
C ALA A 76 11.57 4.25 -4.02
N LEU A 77 12.40 3.94 -5.02
CA LEU A 77 11.89 3.49 -6.32
C LEU A 77 11.11 2.17 -6.16
N GLY A 78 10.19 1.92 -7.07
CA GLY A 78 9.41 0.68 -7.11
C GLY A 78 8.28 0.67 -6.09
N VAL A 79 8.15 -0.40 -5.32
CA VAL A 79 7.02 -0.66 -4.42
C VAL A 79 6.70 0.52 -3.50
N ASP A 80 7.69 1.12 -2.86
CA ASP A 80 7.49 2.24 -1.93
C ASP A 80 6.76 3.42 -2.61
N GLY A 81 7.30 3.89 -3.74
CA GLY A 81 6.72 5.01 -4.47
C GLY A 81 5.36 4.68 -5.09
N ILE A 82 5.17 3.44 -5.55
CA ILE A 82 3.89 2.96 -6.09
C ILE A 82 2.81 2.96 -5.00
N ALA A 83 3.12 2.36 -3.84
CA ALA A 83 2.19 2.31 -2.71
C ALA A 83 1.77 3.71 -2.24
N GLN A 84 2.75 4.61 -2.07
CA GLN A 84 2.48 5.97 -1.62
C GLN A 84 1.67 6.77 -2.64
N LYS A 85 1.95 6.59 -3.93
CA LYS A 85 1.19 7.24 -5.00
C LYS A 85 -0.25 6.73 -5.05
N ALA A 86 -0.46 5.41 -5.05
CA ALA A 86 -1.79 4.81 -5.07
C ALA A 86 -2.64 5.21 -3.86
N ALA A 87 -2.07 5.17 -2.66
CA ALA A 87 -2.74 5.63 -1.44
C ALA A 87 -3.13 7.12 -1.50
N LEU A 88 -2.24 7.96 -2.05
CA LEU A 88 -2.49 9.39 -2.21
C LEU A 88 -3.57 9.69 -3.26
N GLU A 89 -3.65 8.91 -4.32
CA GLU A 89 -4.68 8.99 -5.36
C GLU A 89 -6.05 8.53 -4.82
N ALA A 90 -6.06 7.55 -3.91
CA ALA A 90 -7.26 7.12 -3.18
C ALA A 90 -7.72 8.11 -2.08
N GLY A 91 -7.06 9.25 -1.92
CA GLY A 91 -7.39 10.25 -0.91
C GLY A 91 -6.93 9.92 0.51
N GLY A 92 -6.10 8.90 0.67
CA GLY A 92 -5.58 8.48 1.97
C GLY A 92 -4.45 9.36 2.51
N THR A 93 -4.20 9.23 3.81
CA THR A 93 -3.08 9.89 4.48
C THR A 93 -1.78 9.10 4.26
N VAL A 94 -0.75 9.78 3.76
CA VAL A 94 0.53 9.17 3.43
C VAL A 94 1.67 9.82 4.20
N VAL A 95 2.57 9.01 4.74
CA VAL A 95 3.82 9.46 5.37
C VAL A 95 5.01 8.82 4.65
N ALA A 96 5.95 9.65 4.23
CA ALA A 96 7.21 9.21 3.66
C ALA A 96 8.32 9.32 4.71
N VAL A 97 9.15 8.30 4.85
CA VAL A 97 10.34 8.35 5.69
C VAL A 97 11.56 8.34 4.79
N VAL A 98 12.49 9.27 4.98
CA VAL A 98 13.68 9.41 4.12
C VAL A 98 14.97 9.34 4.93
N PRO A 99 16.09 8.88 4.33
CA PRO A 99 17.35 8.71 5.06
C PRO A 99 18.25 9.97 5.05
N ASN A 100 17.89 10.97 4.27
CA ASN A 100 18.71 12.16 4.02
C ASN A 100 18.23 13.38 4.82
N GLU A 101 19.05 14.40 4.87
CA GLU A 101 18.71 15.68 5.52
C GLU A 101 17.56 16.37 4.78
N LEU A 102 16.51 16.77 5.52
CA LEU A 102 15.48 17.65 4.97
C LEU A 102 16.04 19.07 4.75
N PRO A 103 15.66 19.79 3.70
CA PRO A 103 14.57 19.46 2.74
C PRO A 103 15.00 18.62 1.54
N ASP A 104 16.21 18.09 1.50
CA ASP A 104 16.68 17.29 0.39
C ASP A 104 15.91 15.95 0.32
N ILE A 105 15.45 15.59 -0.87
CA ILE A 105 14.67 14.38 -1.09
C ILE A 105 15.44 13.43 -2.01
N SER A 106 15.57 12.19 -1.58
CA SER A 106 16.17 11.11 -2.36
C SER A 106 15.23 9.89 -2.40
N PRO A 107 15.04 9.26 -3.58
CA PRO A 107 15.58 9.64 -4.88
C PRO A 107 14.90 10.90 -5.47
N ARG A 108 15.65 11.66 -6.27
CA ARG A 108 15.12 12.89 -6.91
C ARG A 108 13.91 12.64 -7.82
N THR A 109 13.81 11.43 -8.39
CA THR A 109 12.66 11.02 -9.21
C THR A 109 11.35 11.06 -8.43
N ASN A 110 11.38 10.83 -7.12
CA ASN A 110 10.22 10.83 -6.25
C ASN A 110 10.01 12.18 -5.52
N TYR A 111 10.79 13.23 -5.90
CA TYR A 111 10.63 14.56 -5.32
C TYR A 111 9.20 15.11 -5.48
N LYS A 112 8.62 14.96 -6.69
CA LYS A 112 7.24 15.40 -6.94
C LYS A 112 6.26 14.68 -6.03
N LEU A 113 6.40 13.36 -5.88
CA LEU A 113 5.55 12.56 -4.98
C LEU A 113 5.67 13.05 -3.52
N ALA A 114 6.89 13.35 -3.03
CA ALA A 114 7.09 13.90 -1.70
C ALA A 114 6.35 15.23 -1.51
N MET A 115 6.40 16.11 -2.52
CA MET A 115 5.70 17.39 -2.48
C MET A 115 4.17 17.22 -2.54
N ASP A 116 3.68 16.27 -3.33
CA ASP A 116 2.26 15.95 -3.41
C ASP A 116 1.74 15.37 -2.08
N ILE A 117 2.54 14.52 -1.40
CA ILE A 117 2.23 14.00 -0.06
C ILE A 117 2.02 15.17 0.91
N ILE A 118 2.97 16.11 0.97
CA ILE A 118 2.89 17.28 1.85
C ILE A 118 1.68 18.14 1.52
N LYS A 119 1.46 18.42 0.23
CA LYS A 119 0.36 19.26 -0.25
C LYS A 119 -1.02 18.67 0.09
N LYS A 120 -1.14 17.35 0.09
CA LYS A 120 -2.39 16.65 0.42
C LYS A 120 -2.54 16.34 1.93
N GLY A 121 -1.72 16.95 2.79
CA GLY A 121 -1.88 16.88 4.23
C GLY A 121 -1.13 15.73 4.91
N GLY A 122 -0.22 15.06 4.20
CA GLY A 122 0.71 14.08 4.75
C GLY A 122 2.04 14.71 5.19
N ALA A 123 3.02 13.85 5.48
CA ALA A 123 4.33 14.29 5.95
C ALA A 123 5.49 13.54 5.28
N VAL A 124 6.63 14.22 5.22
CA VAL A 124 7.94 13.61 4.96
C VAL A 124 8.79 13.74 6.20
N ILE A 125 9.28 12.60 6.72
CA ILE A 125 10.00 12.49 7.99
C ILE A 125 11.44 12.04 7.72
N SER A 126 12.38 12.60 8.47
CA SER A 126 13.78 12.16 8.57
C SER A 126 14.28 12.29 9.99
N GLU A 127 15.37 11.61 10.34
CA GLU A 127 16.13 11.89 11.56
C GLU A 127 17.01 13.14 11.43
N TRP A 128 17.17 13.66 10.23
CA TRP A 128 18.17 14.65 9.87
C TRP A 128 17.57 15.86 9.15
N MET A 129 18.09 17.03 9.44
CA MET A 129 17.80 18.25 8.71
C MET A 129 19.09 18.96 8.31
N LYS A 130 19.01 19.84 7.35
CA LYS A 130 20.16 20.60 6.83
C LYS A 130 20.95 21.24 7.99
N GLY A 131 22.23 20.94 8.06
CA GLY A 131 23.14 21.35 9.11
C GLY A 131 23.54 20.25 10.08
N ASP A 132 22.89 19.09 10.07
CA ASP A 132 23.28 17.94 10.88
C ASP A 132 24.50 17.20 10.30
N ASN A 133 24.92 17.56 9.08
CA ASN A 133 26.09 17.00 8.35
C ASN A 133 26.00 15.47 8.13
N LYS A 134 24.78 14.95 7.92
CA LYS A 134 24.59 13.52 7.64
C LYS A 134 25.05 13.17 6.21
N ILE A 135 26.08 12.36 6.13
CA ILE A 135 26.50 11.78 4.85
C ILE A 135 25.60 10.58 4.52
N VAL A 136 24.83 10.70 3.44
CA VAL A 136 23.94 9.63 2.99
C VAL A 136 24.74 8.59 2.21
N ASN A 137 24.68 7.35 2.67
CA ASN A 137 25.31 6.21 2.04
C ASN A 137 24.33 5.00 2.05
N ARG A 138 24.78 3.83 1.58
CA ARG A 138 23.94 2.61 1.53
C ARG A 138 23.39 2.23 2.91
N TRP A 139 24.15 2.42 3.97
CA TRP A 139 23.76 2.07 5.34
C TRP A 139 22.66 2.99 5.87
N SER A 140 22.64 4.27 5.46
CA SER A 140 21.59 5.21 5.87
C SER A 140 20.20 4.76 5.46
N PHE A 141 20.08 4.06 4.32
CA PHE A 141 18.79 3.48 3.90
C PHE A 141 18.37 2.29 4.78
N LEU A 142 19.33 1.47 5.20
CA LEU A 142 19.06 0.33 6.10
C LEU A 142 18.72 0.82 7.52
N GLU A 143 19.43 1.84 8.01
CA GLU A 143 19.14 2.47 9.30
C GLU A 143 17.74 3.08 9.33
N ARG A 144 17.36 3.81 8.28
CA ARG A 144 16.03 4.41 8.15
C ARG A 144 14.90 3.38 8.18
N ASN A 145 15.12 2.17 7.66
CA ASN A 145 14.08 1.15 7.56
C ASN A 145 13.46 0.81 8.93
N ARG A 146 14.21 0.93 10.04
CA ARG A 146 13.69 0.74 11.40
C ARG A 146 12.61 1.76 11.77
N LEU A 147 12.65 2.96 11.17
CA LEU A 147 11.62 3.97 11.37
C LEU A 147 10.36 3.66 10.55
N VAL A 148 10.55 3.13 9.33
CA VAL A 148 9.43 2.69 8.47
C VAL A 148 8.63 1.61 9.18
N SER A 149 9.30 0.57 9.70
CA SER A 149 8.64 -0.51 10.45
C SER A 149 8.12 -0.03 11.81
N GLY A 150 8.88 0.80 12.52
CA GLY A 150 8.54 1.26 13.87
C GLY A 150 7.29 2.15 13.94
N LEU A 151 7.01 2.90 12.87
CA LEU A 151 5.80 3.73 12.76
C LEU A 151 4.53 2.90 12.48
N ALA A 152 4.65 1.68 11.96
CA ALA A 152 3.51 0.89 11.54
C ALA A 152 2.99 -0.07 12.62
N ASP A 153 1.72 -0.43 12.50
CA ASP A 153 1.11 -1.55 13.23
C ASP A 153 1.45 -2.86 12.51
N GLY A 154 1.44 -2.85 11.17
CA GLY A 154 1.83 -3.99 10.34
C GLY A 154 2.61 -3.57 9.10
N ILE A 155 3.45 -4.47 8.61
CA ILE A 155 4.32 -4.26 7.44
C ILE A 155 3.95 -5.24 6.35
N ILE A 156 3.69 -4.73 5.14
CA ILE A 156 3.40 -5.53 3.95
C ILE A 156 4.63 -5.58 3.05
N ILE A 157 5.00 -6.79 2.64
CA ILE A 157 6.01 -7.02 1.61
C ILE A 157 5.33 -7.61 0.38
N THR A 158 5.33 -6.87 -0.73
CA THR A 158 4.67 -7.30 -1.97
C THR A 158 5.60 -8.10 -2.89
N GLU A 159 6.86 -7.72 -3.00
CA GLU A 159 7.91 -8.48 -3.70
C GLU A 159 9.28 -8.27 -3.06
N ALA A 160 10.02 -9.34 -2.90
CA ALA A 160 11.41 -9.31 -2.44
C ALA A 160 12.21 -10.49 -2.98
N THR A 161 13.43 -10.25 -3.44
CA THR A 161 14.41 -11.31 -3.69
C THR A 161 15.00 -11.83 -2.39
N GLU A 162 15.67 -12.99 -2.39
CA GLU A 162 16.32 -13.58 -1.21
C GLU A 162 17.36 -12.66 -0.56
N ARG A 163 17.99 -11.78 -1.33
CA ARG A 163 19.01 -10.83 -0.83
C ARG A 163 18.57 -9.39 -1.00
N SER A 164 17.31 -9.09 -0.66
CA SER A 164 16.74 -7.76 -0.76
C SER A 164 16.99 -6.93 0.49
N GLY A 165 17.21 -5.62 0.31
CA GLY A 165 17.16 -4.65 1.42
C GLY A 165 15.80 -4.58 2.12
N THR A 166 14.74 -5.04 1.47
CA THR A 166 13.39 -5.18 2.05
C THR A 166 13.37 -6.18 3.21
N LEU A 167 14.19 -7.24 3.15
CA LEU A 167 14.29 -8.23 4.24
C LEU A 167 14.89 -7.61 5.53
N ASN A 168 15.69 -6.55 5.40
CA ASN A 168 16.13 -5.78 6.55
C ASN A 168 14.94 -5.08 7.24
N THR A 169 13.97 -4.55 6.47
CA THR A 169 12.74 -3.98 7.05
C THR A 169 11.91 -5.07 7.73
N ALA A 170 11.79 -6.26 7.15
CA ALA A 170 11.12 -7.40 7.79
C ALA A 170 11.78 -7.79 9.12
N SER A 171 13.13 -7.84 9.15
CA SER A 171 13.87 -8.12 10.38
C SER A 171 13.62 -7.06 11.46
N HIS A 172 13.60 -5.77 11.08
CA HIS A 172 13.24 -4.70 12.03
C HIS A 172 11.81 -4.85 12.54
N ALA A 173 10.86 -5.19 11.66
CA ALA A 173 9.46 -5.40 12.04
C ALA A 173 9.32 -6.49 13.11
N LEU A 174 9.92 -7.66 12.88
CA LEU A 174 9.90 -8.78 13.82
C LEU A 174 10.54 -8.40 15.18
N ASN A 175 11.70 -7.72 15.15
CA ASN A 175 12.38 -7.27 16.36
C ASN A 175 11.59 -6.20 17.13
N GLN A 176 10.68 -5.50 16.48
CA GLN A 176 9.81 -4.48 17.02
C GLN A 176 8.43 -5.02 17.43
N GLY A 177 8.19 -6.34 17.28
CA GLY A 177 6.91 -6.98 17.57
C GLY A 177 5.78 -6.54 16.63
N ARG A 178 6.11 -6.18 15.37
CA ARG A 178 5.13 -5.78 14.37
C ARG A 178 4.70 -6.97 13.54
N ASP A 179 3.42 -7.02 13.19
CA ASP A 179 2.89 -8.04 12.31
C ASP A 179 3.49 -7.91 10.90
N LEU A 180 3.92 -9.05 10.35
CA LEU A 180 4.53 -9.11 9.03
C LEU A 180 3.60 -9.82 8.05
N PHE A 181 3.16 -9.08 7.06
CA PHE A 181 2.25 -9.49 6.00
C PHE A 181 3.01 -9.65 4.69
N VAL A 182 2.76 -10.72 3.97
CA VAL A 182 3.54 -11.05 2.78
C VAL A 182 2.64 -11.51 1.65
N VAL A 183 2.79 -10.89 0.50
CA VAL A 183 2.10 -11.33 -0.72
C VAL A 183 2.82 -12.55 -1.29
N PRO A 184 2.11 -13.68 -1.52
CA PRO A 184 2.68 -14.85 -2.14
C PRO A 184 3.00 -14.58 -3.62
N GLY A 185 3.93 -15.31 -4.16
CA GLY A 185 4.24 -15.19 -5.58
C GLY A 185 4.71 -16.52 -6.17
N ASN A 186 4.92 -16.50 -7.50
CA ASN A 186 5.32 -17.68 -8.24
C ASN A 186 6.65 -18.23 -7.69
N ILE A 187 6.68 -19.54 -7.39
CA ILE A 187 7.85 -20.24 -6.84
C ILE A 187 9.07 -20.25 -7.77
N THR A 188 8.88 -20.02 -9.07
CA THR A 188 9.95 -19.91 -10.05
C THR A 188 10.44 -18.47 -10.26
N SER A 189 9.76 -17.48 -9.65
CA SER A 189 10.15 -16.07 -9.76
C SER A 189 11.19 -15.70 -8.71
N PRO A 190 12.37 -15.21 -9.09
CA PRO A 190 13.36 -14.69 -8.14
C PRO A 190 12.85 -13.53 -7.28
N LEU A 191 11.90 -12.72 -7.80
CA LEU A 191 11.29 -11.60 -7.08
C LEU A 191 10.33 -12.04 -5.97
N SER A 192 9.86 -13.29 -6.02
CA SER A 192 8.97 -13.87 -5.01
C SER A 192 9.71 -14.71 -3.97
N ALA A 193 10.97 -15.05 -4.21
CA ALA A 193 11.72 -15.99 -3.37
C ALA A 193 11.84 -15.52 -1.92
N GLY A 194 12.14 -14.21 -1.70
CA GLY A 194 12.19 -13.63 -0.36
C GLY A 194 10.82 -13.64 0.35
N CYS A 195 9.75 -13.29 -0.38
CA CYS A 195 8.38 -13.34 0.13
C CYS A 195 8.00 -14.77 0.54
N ASN A 196 8.17 -15.74 -0.36
CA ASN A 196 7.84 -17.14 -0.08
C ASN A 196 8.66 -17.72 1.09
N ASN A 197 9.89 -17.27 1.29
CA ASN A 197 10.70 -17.67 2.45
C ASN A 197 10.17 -17.07 3.76
N LEU A 198 9.72 -15.81 3.76
CA LEU A 198 9.09 -15.19 4.94
C LEU A 198 7.78 -15.90 5.31
N LEU A 199 6.98 -16.30 4.32
CA LEU A 199 5.75 -17.10 4.56
C LEU A 199 6.08 -18.43 5.23
N LYS A 200 7.13 -19.14 4.79
CA LYS A 200 7.59 -20.37 5.45
C LYS A 200 8.06 -20.15 6.89
N GLN A 201 8.48 -18.94 7.24
CA GLN A 201 8.90 -18.54 8.58
C GLN A 201 7.74 -18.07 9.47
N GLY A 202 6.51 -18.09 8.95
CA GLY A 202 5.30 -17.76 9.72
C GLY A 202 4.78 -16.34 9.54
N ALA A 203 5.24 -15.61 8.53
CA ALA A 203 4.61 -14.34 8.16
C ALA A 203 3.17 -14.57 7.66
N TYR A 204 2.27 -13.62 7.90
CA TYR A 204 0.88 -13.71 7.45
C TYR A 204 0.80 -13.62 5.92
N LEU A 205 0.11 -14.58 5.31
CA LEU A 205 -0.17 -14.56 3.88
C LEU A 205 -1.26 -13.52 3.58
N VAL A 206 -1.05 -12.73 2.54
CA VAL A 206 -1.99 -11.68 2.10
C VAL A 206 -2.41 -11.90 0.66
N THR A 207 -3.71 -11.93 0.45
CA THR A 207 -4.36 -11.95 -0.85
C THR A 207 -5.20 -10.71 -1.11
N ASP A 208 -5.71 -10.06 -0.05
CA ASP A 208 -6.45 -8.78 -0.11
C ASP A 208 -6.22 -7.94 1.18
N ALA A 209 -6.80 -6.74 1.22
CA ALA A 209 -6.66 -5.84 2.37
C ALA A 209 -7.35 -6.36 3.64
N ASN A 210 -8.37 -7.21 3.52
CA ASN A 210 -9.10 -7.72 4.68
C ASN A 210 -8.23 -8.66 5.50
N ASP A 211 -7.31 -9.42 4.86
CA ASP A 211 -6.34 -10.26 5.57
C ASP A 211 -5.52 -9.44 6.58
N ILE A 212 -5.23 -8.19 6.24
CA ILE A 212 -4.46 -7.26 7.07
C ILE A 212 -5.37 -6.62 8.12
N LEU A 213 -6.53 -6.07 7.68
CA LEU A 213 -7.46 -5.36 8.56
C LEU A 213 -8.03 -6.26 9.65
N ASN A 214 -8.25 -7.55 9.37
CA ASN A 214 -8.68 -8.54 10.37
C ASN A 214 -7.73 -8.63 11.58
N ILE A 215 -6.45 -8.35 11.38
CA ILE A 215 -5.43 -8.49 12.42
C ILE A 215 -5.17 -7.14 13.11
N ILE A 216 -4.95 -6.06 12.31
CA ILE A 216 -4.53 -4.78 12.87
C ILE A 216 -5.67 -3.81 13.20
N ALA A 217 -6.87 -4.01 12.63
CA ALA A 217 -8.00 -3.10 12.78
C ALA A 217 -9.36 -3.80 12.54
N PRO A 218 -9.71 -4.85 13.29
CA PRO A 218 -10.93 -5.62 13.06
C PRO A 218 -12.21 -4.78 13.16
N GLU A 219 -12.18 -3.66 13.87
CA GLU A 219 -13.29 -2.72 13.98
C GLU A 219 -13.63 -2.00 12.67
N LYS A 220 -12.68 -1.91 11.75
CA LYS A 220 -12.91 -1.28 10.44
C LYS A 220 -13.67 -2.16 9.47
N LEU A 221 -13.59 -3.48 9.63
CA LEU A 221 -14.33 -4.44 8.81
C LEU A 221 -15.84 -4.42 9.07
N GLN A 222 -16.24 -4.13 10.31
CA GLN A 222 -17.66 -4.04 10.66
C GLN A 222 -18.39 -2.87 9.96
N LYS A 223 -17.64 -1.86 9.50
CA LYS A 223 -18.18 -0.72 8.73
C LYS A 223 -18.24 -0.97 7.22
N SER A 224 -17.47 -1.93 6.72
CA SER A 224 -17.36 -2.25 5.29
C SER A 224 -18.18 -3.48 4.87
N SER A 225 -18.98 -4.07 5.76
CA SER A 225 -19.74 -5.31 5.51
C SER A 225 -21.03 -5.13 4.68
N SER A 226 -21.16 -4.03 3.96
CA SER A 226 -22.00 -3.97 2.78
C SER A 226 -21.06 -3.82 1.58
N PRO A 227 -20.90 -4.82 0.70
CA PRO A 227 -20.33 -4.55 -0.59
C PRO A 227 -21.27 -3.53 -1.25
N GLU A 228 -20.85 -2.28 -1.34
CA GLU A 228 -21.48 -1.36 -2.29
C GLU A 228 -21.30 -2.00 -3.66
N MET A 229 -22.34 -2.70 -4.10
CA MET A 229 -22.39 -3.15 -5.50
C MET A 229 -22.20 -1.89 -6.36
N PRO A 230 -21.32 -1.93 -7.35
CA PRO A 230 -21.16 -0.82 -8.27
C PRO A 230 -22.54 -0.36 -8.72
N LEU A 231 -22.78 0.94 -8.70
CA LEU A 231 -24.08 1.51 -9.08
C LEU A 231 -24.38 1.07 -10.51
N SER A 232 -25.37 0.18 -10.64
CA SER A 232 -25.96 -0.15 -11.92
C SER A 232 -27.00 0.92 -12.26
N SER A 233 -26.97 1.41 -13.49
CA SER A 233 -27.95 2.39 -13.96
C SER A 233 -29.24 1.70 -14.44
N THR A 234 -29.16 0.41 -14.77
CA THR A 234 -30.29 -0.39 -15.24
C THR A 234 -30.36 -1.78 -14.57
N PRO A 235 -31.53 -2.44 -14.56
CA PRO A 235 -31.67 -3.81 -14.05
C PRO A 235 -30.77 -4.83 -14.76
N GLU A 236 -30.55 -4.65 -16.07
CA GLU A 236 -29.68 -5.51 -16.89
C GLU A 236 -28.23 -5.41 -16.46
N GLU A 237 -27.74 -4.19 -16.20
CA GLU A 237 -26.39 -3.95 -15.65
C GLU A 237 -26.22 -4.61 -14.29
N ALA A 238 -27.24 -4.55 -13.41
CA ALA A 238 -27.20 -5.17 -12.08
C ALA A 238 -27.05 -6.69 -12.16
N ILE A 239 -27.71 -7.34 -13.11
CA ILE A 239 -27.60 -8.78 -13.32
C ILE A 239 -26.16 -9.15 -13.74
N ILE A 240 -25.57 -8.44 -14.71
CA ILE A 240 -24.21 -8.68 -15.17
C ILE A 240 -23.19 -8.48 -14.05
N ILE A 241 -23.29 -7.38 -13.29
CA ILE A 241 -22.43 -7.10 -12.15
C ILE A 241 -22.49 -8.26 -11.14
N LYS A 242 -23.69 -8.74 -10.82
CA LYS A 242 -23.89 -9.84 -9.88
C LYS A 242 -23.23 -11.13 -10.36
N LEU A 243 -23.34 -11.46 -11.64
CA LEU A 243 -22.74 -12.65 -12.24
C LEU A 243 -21.21 -12.57 -12.23
N ILE A 244 -20.64 -11.41 -12.58
CA ILE A 244 -19.20 -11.21 -12.51
C ILE A 244 -18.70 -11.30 -11.05
N SER A 245 -19.46 -10.74 -10.09
CA SER A 245 -19.15 -10.83 -8.67
C SER A 245 -19.19 -12.27 -8.13
N SER A 246 -20.03 -13.14 -8.73
CA SER A 246 -20.08 -14.57 -8.38
C SER A 246 -18.95 -15.39 -9.00
N GLY A 247 -18.07 -14.77 -9.82
CA GLY A 247 -16.89 -15.40 -10.40
C GLY A 247 -17.03 -15.80 -11.86
N ILE A 248 -18.19 -15.61 -12.49
CA ILE A 248 -18.35 -15.84 -13.91
C ILE A 248 -17.65 -14.73 -14.69
N ARG A 249 -16.77 -15.09 -15.62
CA ARG A 249 -15.95 -14.10 -16.37
C ARG A 249 -16.09 -14.21 -17.88
N ASP A 250 -16.38 -15.40 -18.39
CA ASP A 250 -16.57 -15.64 -19.80
C ASP A 250 -17.84 -14.97 -20.31
N GLY A 251 -17.75 -14.21 -21.42
CA GLY A 251 -18.85 -13.42 -21.95
C GLY A 251 -20.03 -14.27 -22.44
N ASP A 252 -19.78 -15.45 -22.98
CA ASP A 252 -20.82 -16.33 -23.47
C ASP A 252 -21.56 -16.98 -22.27
N GLU A 253 -20.82 -17.36 -21.23
CA GLU A 253 -21.40 -17.86 -19.98
C GLU A 253 -22.19 -16.76 -19.24
N LEU A 254 -21.68 -15.51 -19.22
CA LEU A 254 -22.38 -14.35 -18.68
C LEU A 254 -23.68 -14.08 -19.41
N GLN A 255 -23.68 -14.13 -20.74
CA GLN A 255 -24.89 -13.94 -21.55
C GLN A 255 -25.91 -15.03 -21.26
N GLN A 256 -25.49 -16.30 -21.26
CA GLN A 256 -26.39 -17.43 -21.00
C GLN A 256 -26.98 -17.36 -19.58
N SER A 257 -26.15 -17.07 -18.58
CA SER A 257 -26.58 -17.02 -17.17
C SER A 257 -27.43 -15.78 -16.85
N SER A 258 -27.29 -14.69 -17.61
CA SER A 258 -28.08 -13.47 -17.40
C SER A 258 -29.54 -13.61 -17.83
N GLY A 259 -29.84 -14.51 -18.75
CA GLY A 259 -31.16 -14.65 -19.37
C GLY A 259 -31.58 -13.46 -20.23
N LEU A 260 -30.67 -12.54 -20.52
CA LEU A 260 -30.93 -11.35 -21.34
C LEU A 260 -30.89 -11.71 -22.84
N SER A 261 -31.59 -10.90 -23.62
CA SER A 261 -31.39 -10.98 -25.09
C SER A 261 -29.95 -10.61 -25.46
N ALA A 262 -29.44 -11.10 -26.57
CA ALA A 262 -28.07 -10.76 -27.03
C ALA A 262 -27.89 -9.23 -27.20
N SER A 263 -28.94 -8.51 -27.62
CA SER A 263 -28.93 -7.06 -27.78
C SER A 263 -28.83 -6.33 -26.43
N ASP A 264 -29.66 -6.73 -25.48
CA ASP A 264 -29.70 -6.09 -24.14
C ASP A 264 -28.42 -6.38 -23.36
N PHE A 265 -27.91 -7.62 -23.46
CA PHE A 265 -26.65 -8.02 -22.86
C PHE A 265 -25.47 -7.20 -23.43
N ALA A 266 -25.35 -7.09 -24.75
CA ALA A 266 -24.27 -6.33 -25.40
C ALA A 266 -24.35 -4.84 -25.04
N THR A 267 -25.55 -4.28 -24.97
CA THR A 267 -25.76 -2.89 -24.58
C THR A 267 -25.34 -2.65 -23.14
N ALA A 268 -25.81 -3.47 -22.20
CA ALA A 268 -25.49 -3.34 -20.79
C ALA A 268 -23.99 -3.57 -20.52
N LEU A 269 -23.37 -4.56 -21.18
CA LEU A 269 -21.95 -4.83 -21.05
C LEU A 269 -21.09 -3.65 -21.54
N THR A 270 -21.48 -3.06 -22.69
CA THR A 270 -20.80 -1.87 -23.23
C THR A 270 -20.94 -0.66 -22.31
N MET A 271 -22.12 -0.43 -21.76
CA MET A 271 -22.33 0.67 -20.82
C MET A 271 -21.53 0.51 -19.53
N LEU A 272 -21.46 -0.71 -19.00
CA LEU A 272 -20.62 -1.03 -17.84
C LEU A 272 -19.12 -0.79 -18.12
N GLU A 273 -18.66 -1.07 -19.32
CA GLU A 273 -17.28 -0.79 -19.73
C GLU A 273 -17.03 0.72 -19.89
N ILE A 274 -17.92 1.45 -20.56
CA ILE A 274 -17.84 2.91 -20.73
C ILE A 274 -17.82 3.60 -19.35
N ASN A 275 -18.69 3.15 -18.44
CA ASN A 275 -18.77 3.68 -17.07
C ASN A 275 -17.61 3.18 -16.18
N ARG A 276 -16.69 2.38 -16.72
CA ARG A 276 -15.51 1.84 -16.02
C ARG A 276 -15.87 0.97 -14.81
N VAL A 277 -17.04 0.37 -14.79
CA VAL A 277 -17.48 -0.60 -13.77
C VAL A 277 -16.83 -1.95 -14.01
N ILE A 278 -16.67 -2.32 -15.27
CA ILE A 278 -15.98 -3.54 -15.70
C ILE A 278 -14.79 -3.23 -16.60
N LYS A 279 -13.88 -4.18 -16.74
CA LYS A 279 -12.77 -4.13 -17.70
C LYS A 279 -12.60 -5.46 -18.42
N PRO A 280 -12.24 -5.45 -19.73
CA PRO A 280 -11.91 -6.67 -20.45
C PRO A 280 -10.57 -7.24 -19.98
N LEU A 281 -10.52 -8.57 -19.84
CA LEU A 281 -9.30 -9.33 -19.58
C LEU A 281 -8.71 -9.94 -20.87
N GLY A 282 -9.39 -9.77 -22.01
CA GLY A 282 -9.08 -10.41 -23.29
C GLY A 282 -9.83 -11.75 -23.47
N ALA A 283 -9.83 -12.27 -24.71
CA ALA A 283 -10.49 -13.54 -25.08
C ALA A 283 -11.94 -13.65 -24.56
N ASN A 284 -12.74 -12.58 -24.71
CA ASN A 284 -14.14 -12.50 -24.27
C ASN A 284 -14.33 -12.66 -22.74
N ASN A 285 -13.32 -12.29 -21.93
CA ASN A 285 -13.42 -12.36 -20.46
C ASN A 285 -13.48 -10.97 -19.84
N TRP A 286 -14.25 -10.86 -18.74
CA TRP A 286 -14.56 -9.60 -18.06
C TRP A 286 -14.35 -9.71 -16.56
N THR A 287 -14.02 -8.58 -15.91
CA THR A 287 -13.92 -8.49 -14.44
C THR A 287 -14.40 -7.12 -13.97
N LEU A 288 -14.84 -7.04 -12.72
CA LEU A 288 -15.08 -5.75 -12.07
C LEU A 288 -13.76 -4.98 -11.93
N LYS A 289 -13.87 -3.67 -11.95
CA LYS A 289 -12.70 -2.79 -11.88
C LYS A 289 -12.35 -2.44 -10.44
#